data_eadca1e9560489f49ad80ca1ae4942d5
#
_entry.id   eadca1e9560489f49ad80ca1ae4942d5
#
_cell.length_a   1.000
_cell.length_b   1.000
_cell.length_c   1.000
_cell.angle_alpha   90.00
_cell.angle_beta   90.00
_cell.angle_gamma   90.00
#
_symmetry.space_group_name_H-M   'P 1'
#
loop_
_entity.id
_entity.type
_entity.pdbx_description
1 polymer ?
#
loop_
_entity_poly.entity_id
_entity_poly.type
_entity_poly.pdbx_seq_one_letter_code
_entity_poly.pdbx_strand_id
1 'polypeptide(L)'
;QRFQSIHPLFEIALKATNAYNAGAAGVIIYNNIPGGLNGTLGNAFALDISVTSVTQDVGQQLAATPGLVMRLKTDTFRGLATSSNVIAETPNGDPNNVIMVGAHLDSVNAGPGIQDNGSGSAAILETAIRMAKVKPRNKVRFAWWGAEESGLVGSTFYVDNLSEEELNKITLYLNFDMIGYPNYVFFIYDGDDSDGVG
;
A
#
# COMPACT_ATOMS: atom_id res chain seq x y z
N GLN A 1 7.12 23.72 14.97
CA GLN A 1 7.43 23.25 13.60
C GLN A 1 6.49 22.10 13.30
N ARG A 2 5.48 22.33 12.46
CA ARG A 2 4.58 21.29 12.00
C ARG A 2 5.37 20.40 11.05
N PHE A 3 5.66 19.17 11.44
CA PHE A 3 5.98 18.11 10.52
C PHE A 3 4.68 17.72 9.80
N GLN A 4 4.42 18.30 8.64
CA GLN A 4 3.52 17.67 7.70
C GLN A 4 4.23 16.42 7.20
N SER A 5 3.72 15.24 7.54
CA SER A 5 4.08 14.01 6.87
C SER A 5 3.51 14.05 5.45
N ILE A 6 4.22 14.72 4.56
CA ILE A 6 3.93 14.64 3.12
C ILE A 6 4.29 13.22 2.73
N HIS A 7 3.32 12.43 2.37
CA HIS A 7 3.48 11.05 1.94
C HIS A 7 4.59 11.00 0.86
N PRO A 8 5.68 10.26 1.03
CA PRO A 8 6.83 10.31 0.11
C PRO A 8 6.47 10.02 -1.35
N LEU A 9 5.37 9.31 -1.58
CA LEU A 9 4.86 8.96 -2.92
C LEU A 9 4.38 10.18 -3.72
N PHE A 10 3.78 11.18 -3.07
CA PHE A 10 3.31 12.40 -3.74
C PHE A 10 4.46 13.27 -4.26
N GLU A 11 5.60 13.25 -3.59
CA GLU A 11 6.74 14.06 -4.02
C GLU A 11 7.38 13.58 -5.31
N ILE A 12 7.42 12.27 -5.59
CA ILE A 12 8.05 11.70 -6.78
C ILE A 12 7.22 12.04 -8.02
N ALA A 13 5.92 11.81 -7.98
CA ALA A 13 5.02 12.15 -9.08
C ALA A 13 4.99 13.65 -9.35
N LEU A 14 4.98 14.48 -8.30
CA LEU A 14 5.01 15.94 -8.43
C LEU A 14 6.32 16.43 -9.05
N LYS A 15 7.46 15.88 -8.65
CA LYS A 15 8.78 16.19 -9.25
C LYS A 15 8.81 15.85 -10.73
N ALA A 16 8.30 14.66 -11.09
CA ALA A 16 8.23 14.23 -12.49
C ALA A 16 7.28 15.13 -13.31
N THR A 17 6.12 15.49 -12.74
CA THR A 17 5.16 16.40 -13.36
C THR A 17 5.75 17.80 -13.58
N ASN A 18 6.43 18.36 -12.59
CA ASN A 18 7.06 19.66 -12.72
C ASN A 18 8.17 19.67 -13.80
N ALA A 19 8.96 18.61 -13.87
CA ALA A 19 9.99 18.46 -14.89
C ALA A 19 9.36 18.33 -16.30
N TYR A 20 8.31 17.55 -16.44
CA TYR A 20 7.55 17.41 -17.69
C TYR A 20 7.00 18.76 -18.15
N ASN A 21 6.35 19.50 -17.25
CA ASN A 21 5.79 20.82 -17.55
C ASN A 21 6.87 21.88 -17.92
N ALA A 22 8.10 21.66 -17.44
CA ALA A 22 9.26 22.46 -17.82
C ALA A 22 9.91 22.02 -19.15
N GLY A 23 9.34 21.03 -19.84
CA GLY A 23 9.81 20.55 -21.14
C GLY A 23 10.92 19.49 -21.07
N ALA A 24 11.09 18.80 -19.94
CA ALA A 24 12.06 17.72 -19.83
C ALA A 24 11.68 16.53 -20.73
N ALA A 25 12.66 15.96 -21.44
CA ALA A 25 12.49 14.74 -22.23
C ALA A 25 12.56 13.44 -21.43
N GLY A 26 13.02 13.50 -20.18
CA GLY A 26 13.11 12.40 -19.23
C GLY A 26 13.51 12.90 -17.86
N VAL A 27 13.28 12.11 -16.83
CA VAL A 27 13.54 12.48 -15.43
C VAL A 27 14.34 11.40 -14.73
N ILE A 28 15.43 11.79 -14.09
CA ILE A 28 16.20 10.95 -13.18
C ILE A 28 16.09 11.53 -11.78
N ILE A 29 15.54 10.77 -10.86
CA ILE A 29 15.37 11.17 -9.46
C ILE A 29 16.38 10.39 -8.62
N TYR A 30 17.11 11.07 -7.75
CA TYR A 30 18.01 10.41 -6.82
C TYR A 30 17.58 10.63 -5.37
N ASN A 31 18.00 9.72 -4.50
CA ASN A 31 17.65 9.76 -3.09
C ASN A 31 18.31 10.95 -2.39
N ASN A 32 17.66 11.51 -1.38
CA ASN A 32 18.21 12.58 -0.53
C ASN A 32 19.08 12.05 0.62
N ILE A 33 19.10 10.71 0.81
CA ILE A 33 19.95 9.99 1.76
C ILE A 33 20.77 8.93 1.02
N PRO A 34 21.87 8.39 1.60
CA PRO A 34 22.64 7.30 1.00
C PRO A 34 21.76 6.09 0.65
N GLY A 35 22.05 5.47 -0.49
CA GLY A 35 21.36 4.28 -0.99
C GLY A 35 20.39 4.57 -2.13
N GLY A 36 19.66 3.52 -2.52
CA GLY A 36 18.67 3.56 -3.59
C GLY A 36 17.41 4.32 -3.20
N LEU A 37 16.65 4.77 -4.17
CA LEU A 37 15.33 5.34 -4.00
C LEU A 37 14.29 4.29 -4.37
N ASN A 38 13.54 3.81 -3.39
CA ASN A 38 12.32 3.07 -3.60
C ASN A 38 11.15 4.03 -3.63
N GLY A 39 10.32 3.94 -4.66
CA GLY A 39 9.15 4.78 -4.77
C GLY A 39 8.36 4.49 -6.04
N THR A 40 7.17 5.01 -6.11
CA THR A 40 6.26 4.90 -7.24
C THR A 40 5.80 6.27 -7.70
N LEU A 41 5.38 6.36 -8.95
CA LEU A 41 4.69 7.54 -9.49
C LEU A 41 3.20 7.55 -9.14
N GLY A 42 2.70 6.46 -8.54
CA GLY A 42 1.29 6.27 -8.24
C GLY A 42 0.43 5.92 -9.47
N ASN A 43 -0.75 5.38 -9.20
CA ASN A 43 -1.66 4.90 -10.24
C ASN A 43 -2.23 6.02 -11.11
N ALA A 44 -2.34 7.22 -10.57
CA ALA A 44 -2.87 8.40 -11.26
C ALA A 44 -1.86 9.10 -12.20
N PHE A 45 -0.57 8.73 -12.17
CA PHE A 45 0.44 9.36 -13.02
C PHE A 45 0.26 8.92 -14.48
N ALA A 46 -0.14 9.84 -15.35
CA ALA A 46 -0.53 9.56 -16.74
C ALA A 46 0.37 10.26 -17.79
N LEU A 47 1.45 10.92 -17.37
CA LEU A 47 2.30 11.65 -18.31
C LEU A 47 3.19 10.70 -19.10
N ASP A 48 3.35 10.98 -20.40
CA ASP A 48 4.24 10.23 -21.30
C ASP A 48 5.67 10.77 -21.18
N ILE A 49 6.33 10.37 -20.12
CA ILE A 49 7.73 10.72 -19.86
C ILE A 49 8.44 9.55 -19.14
N SER A 50 9.67 9.26 -19.56
CA SER A 50 10.51 8.28 -18.90
C SER A 50 10.99 8.82 -17.56
N VAL A 51 10.68 8.11 -16.47
CA VAL A 51 11.15 8.44 -15.12
C VAL A 51 11.88 7.24 -14.54
N THR A 52 13.05 7.46 -13.98
CA THR A 52 13.84 6.42 -13.29
C THR A 52 14.48 6.98 -12.03
N SER A 53 14.94 6.09 -11.17
CA SER A 53 15.67 6.45 -9.96
C SER A 53 17.11 5.93 -10.00
N VAL A 54 17.99 6.62 -9.28
CA VAL A 54 19.38 6.21 -9.02
C VAL A 54 19.70 6.45 -7.55
N THR A 55 20.82 5.89 -7.08
CA THR A 55 21.34 6.16 -5.75
C THR A 55 21.75 7.62 -5.58
N GLN A 56 21.86 8.07 -4.33
CA GLN A 56 22.26 9.46 -4.04
C GLN A 56 23.60 9.81 -4.68
N ASP A 57 24.61 8.97 -4.50
CA ASP A 57 25.97 9.20 -5.01
C ASP A 57 26.01 9.31 -6.54
N VAL A 58 25.32 8.43 -7.25
CA VAL A 58 25.19 8.48 -8.70
C VAL A 58 24.48 9.77 -9.13
N GLY A 59 23.36 10.09 -8.48
CA GLY A 59 22.61 11.30 -8.81
C GLY A 59 23.39 12.59 -8.59
N GLN A 60 24.17 12.67 -7.52
CA GLN A 60 25.05 13.81 -7.24
C GLN A 60 26.15 13.93 -8.29
N GLN A 61 26.77 12.82 -8.70
CA GLN A 61 27.79 12.82 -9.79
C GLN A 61 27.19 13.31 -11.10
N LEU A 62 26.01 12.82 -11.48
CA LEU A 62 25.31 13.27 -12.69
C LEU A 62 25.02 14.78 -12.65
N ALA A 63 24.47 15.25 -11.53
CA ALA A 63 24.12 16.66 -11.35
C ALA A 63 25.35 17.59 -11.34
N ALA A 64 26.51 17.09 -10.87
CA ALA A 64 27.74 17.85 -10.81
C ALA A 64 28.53 17.87 -12.13
N THR A 65 28.08 17.17 -13.19
CA THR A 65 28.79 17.08 -14.47
C THR A 65 28.25 18.10 -15.48
N PRO A 66 28.96 19.21 -15.74
CA PRO A 66 28.49 20.23 -16.69
C PRO A 66 28.41 19.68 -18.12
N GLY A 67 27.36 20.02 -18.84
CA GLY A 67 27.18 19.63 -20.24
C GLY A 67 26.97 18.14 -20.48
N LEU A 68 26.62 17.38 -19.44
CA LEU A 68 26.34 15.96 -19.55
C LEU A 68 25.22 15.70 -20.55
N VAL A 69 25.51 14.85 -21.54
CA VAL A 69 24.50 14.32 -22.47
C VAL A 69 24.25 12.86 -22.12
N MET A 70 22.98 12.50 -21.89
CA MET A 70 22.61 11.17 -21.48
C MET A 70 21.60 10.56 -22.45
N ARG A 71 21.64 9.24 -22.55
CA ARG A 71 20.58 8.45 -23.15
C ARG A 71 19.79 7.76 -22.02
N LEU A 72 18.53 8.14 -21.86
CA LEU A 72 17.59 7.42 -21.00
C LEU A 72 16.75 6.49 -21.87
N LYS A 73 16.76 5.19 -21.53
CA LYS A 73 15.89 4.20 -22.16
C LYS A 73 15.14 3.46 -21.04
N THR A 74 13.85 3.52 -21.10
CA THR A 74 12.96 2.72 -20.24
C THR A 74 12.21 1.72 -21.13
N ASP A 75 11.95 0.54 -20.58
CA ASP A 75 11.11 -0.47 -21.19
C ASP A 75 10.08 -0.85 -20.12
N THR A 76 8.93 -0.21 -20.19
CA THR A 76 7.90 -0.29 -19.17
C THR A 76 6.56 -0.62 -19.81
N PHE A 77 5.80 -1.45 -19.15
CA PHE A 77 4.43 -1.76 -19.53
C PHE A 77 3.47 -1.13 -18.50
N ARG A 78 2.42 -0.53 -19.00
CA ARG A 78 1.32 0.00 -18.22
C ARG A 78 0.02 -0.53 -18.77
N GLY A 79 -0.76 -1.21 -17.95
CA GLY A 79 -2.01 -1.82 -18.38
C GLY A 79 -3.02 -1.88 -17.24
N LEU A 80 -4.28 -2.06 -17.60
CA LEU A 80 -5.32 -2.35 -16.62
C LEU A 80 -5.15 -3.79 -16.13
N ALA A 81 -5.21 -3.95 -14.82
CA ALA A 81 -5.28 -5.24 -14.15
C ALA A 81 -6.53 -5.28 -13.26
N THR A 82 -7.09 -6.45 -13.08
CA THR A 82 -8.20 -6.67 -12.14
C THR A 82 -7.72 -7.52 -11.00
N SER A 83 -8.19 -7.18 -9.80
CA SER A 83 -7.98 -7.97 -8.59
C SER A 83 -9.33 -8.27 -7.95
N SER A 84 -9.35 -9.16 -6.97
CA SER A 84 -10.56 -9.53 -6.25
C SER A 84 -10.29 -9.61 -4.75
N ASN A 85 -11.25 -9.18 -3.96
CA ASN A 85 -11.29 -9.46 -2.54
C ASN A 85 -12.03 -10.78 -2.29
N VAL A 86 -11.60 -11.52 -1.29
CA VAL A 86 -12.33 -12.69 -0.79
C VAL A 86 -12.91 -12.33 0.58
N ILE A 87 -14.22 -12.49 0.72
CA ILE A 87 -14.92 -12.17 1.98
C ILE A 87 -15.63 -13.43 2.47
N ALA A 88 -15.51 -13.69 3.76
CA ALA A 88 -16.21 -14.75 4.45
C ALA A 88 -16.74 -14.28 5.80
N GLU A 89 -17.81 -14.88 6.28
CA GLU A 89 -18.39 -14.53 7.57
C GLU A 89 -18.69 -15.77 8.43
N THR A 90 -18.66 -15.60 9.73
CA THR A 90 -19.17 -16.62 10.63
C THR A 90 -20.67 -16.83 10.41
N PRO A 91 -21.17 -18.08 10.46
CA PRO A 91 -22.60 -18.34 10.28
C PRO A 91 -23.46 -17.72 11.40
N ASN A 92 -22.88 -17.53 12.58
CA ASN A 92 -23.51 -16.99 13.77
C ASN A 92 -22.90 -15.63 14.14
N GLY A 93 -23.50 -14.96 15.12
CA GLY A 93 -23.10 -13.65 15.63
C GLY A 93 -24.06 -12.55 15.20
N ASP A 94 -24.06 -11.46 15.95
CA ASP A 94 -24.92 -10.30 15.68
C ASP A 94 -24.47 -9.59 14.38
N PRO A 95 -25.30 -9.55 13.34
CA PRO A 95 -24.96 -8.92 12.07
C PRO A 95 -24.91 -7.39 12.14
N ASN A 96 -25.44 -6.79 13.21
CA ASN A 96 -25.38 -5.34 13.42
C ASN A 96 -24.15 -4.92 14.25
N ASN A 97 -23.30 -5.86 14.61
CA ASN A 97 -22.08 -5.62 15.36
C ASN A 97 -20.98 -6.53 14.81
N VAL A 98 -20.30 -6.02 13.78
CA VAL A 98 -19.33 -6.79 13.00
C VAL A 98 -17.91 -6.47 13.47
N ILE A 99 -17.17 -7.52 13.80
CA ILE A 99 -15.71 -7.44 13.93
C ILE A 99 -15.11 -7.89 12.60
N MET A 100 -14.38 -6.99 11.95
CA MET A 100 -13.75 -7.28 10.70
C MET A 100 -12.28 -7.66 10.90
N VAL A 101 -11.83 -8.69 10.18
CA VAL A 101 -10.49 -9.26 10.28
C VAL A 101 -9.91 -9.33 8.87
N GLY A 102 -8.80 -8.67 8.62
CA GLY A 102 -8.24 -8.55 7.28
C GLY A 102 -6.75 -8.92 7.17
N ALA A 103 -6.39 -9.35 5.97
CA ALA A 103 -5.02 -9.53 5.49
C ALA A 103 -5.02 -9.41 3.96
N HIS A 104 -3.93 -9.00 3.33
CA HIS A 104 -3.90 -8.98 1.88
C HIS A 104 -3.35 -10.28 1.26
N LEU A 105 -3.68 -10.51 -0.01
CA LEU A 105 -3.35 -11.74 -0.75
C LEU A 105 -2.24 -11.57 -1.77
N ASP A 106 -2.02 -10.34 -2.22
CA ASP A 106 -0.96 -10.03 -3.18
C ASP A 106 0.38 -9.81 -2.50
N SER A 107 1.44 -9.71 -3.29
CA SER A 107 2.77 -9.37 -2.82
C SER A 107 3.55 -8.62 -3.90
N VAL A 108 4.63 -7.97 -3.51
CA VAL A 108 5.56 -7.35 -4.45
C VAL A 108 6.31 -8.40 -5.27
N ASN A 109 6.70 -8.06 -6.50
CA ASN A 109 7.45 -8.97 -7.38
C ASN A 109 8.86 -9.30 -6.89
N ALA A 110 9.37 -8.61 -5.88
CA ALA A 110 10.72 -8.79 -5.35
C ALA A 110 10.89 -10.04 -4.50
N GLY A 111 9.82 -10.68 -4.08
CA GLY A 111 9.86 -11.84 -3.19
C GLY A 111 8.66 -12.78 -3.35
N PRO A 112 8.70 -13.94 -2.67
CA PRO A 112 7.64 -14.96 -2.77
C PRO A 112 6.40 -14.65 -1.93
N GLY A 113 6.32 -13.52 -1.22
CA GLY A 113 5.17 -13.12 -0.41
C GLY A 113 4.88 -14.00 0.81
N ILE A 114 5.86 -14.77 1.33
CA ILE A 114 5.63 -15.70 2.44
C ILE A 114 5.30 -14.94 3.73
N GLN A 115 6.04 -13.87 4.02
CA GLN A 115 5.81 -13.03 5.21
C GLN A 115 4.82 -11.92 4.87
N ASP A 116 5.05 -11.23 3.80
CA ASP A 116 4.27 -10.13 3.27
C ASP A 116 3.47 -10.59 2.05
N ASN A 117 2.18 -11.02 2.19
CA ASN A 117 1.47 -11.20 3.46
C ASN A 117 0.89 -12.63 3.57
N GLY A 118 1.67 -13.64 3.18
CA GLY A 118 1.29 -15.04 3.37
C GLY A 118 1.08 -15.40 4.84
N SER A 119 1.85 -14.77 5.76
CA SER A 119 1.73 -15.02 7.20
C SER A 119 0.38 -14.56 7.74
N GLY A 120 -0.06 -13.34 7.45
CA GLY A 120 -1.35 -12.82 7.86
C GLY A 120 -2.51 -13.57 7.19
N SER A 121 -2.45 -13.77 5.87
CA SER A 121 -3.47 -14.48 5.11
C SER A 121 -3.69 -15.92 5.61
N ALA A 122 -2.62 -16.66 5.91
CA ALA A 122 -2.74 -18.01 6.46
C ALA A 122 -3.31 -18.01 7.88
N ALA A 123 -2.90 -17.07 8.72
CA ALA A 123 -3.38 -16.99 10.11
C ALA A 123 -4.87 -16.67 10.19
N ILE A 124 -5.35 -15.71 9.39
CA ILE A 124 -6.78 -15.41 9.40
C ILE A 124 -7.62 -16.53 8.75
N LEU A 125 -7.05 -17.27 7.77
CA LEU A 125 -7.72 -18.45 7.20
C LEU A 125 -7.88 -19.56 8.24
N GLU A 126 -6.83 -19.91 8.98
CA GLU A 126 -6.92 -20.91 10.05
C GLU A 126 -7.89 -20.45 11.13
N THR A 127 -7.90 -19.18 11.47
CA THR A 127 -8.86 -18.60 12.42
C THR A 127 -10.29 -18.74 11.91
N ALA A 128 -10.56 -18.43 10.65
CA ALA A 128 -11.88 -18.56 10.03
C ALA A 128 -12.37 -20.01 10.05
N ILE A 129 -11.50 -20.97 9.69
CA ILE A 129 -11.82 -22.41 9.74
C ILE A 129 -12.21 -22.86 11.15
N ARG A 130 -11.46 -22.43 12.16
CA ARG A 130 -11.75 -22.76 13.56
C ARG A 130 -13.03 -22.10 14.04
N MET A 131 -13.24 -20.86 13.68
CA MET A 131 -14.44 -20.09 14.07
C MET A 131 -15.72 -20.57 13.41
N ALA A 132 -15.65 -21.32 12.31
CA ALA A 132 -16.84 -21.92 11.70
C ALA A 132 -17.66 -22.81 12.66
N LYS A 133 -17.03 -23.34 13.70
CA LYS A 133 -17.65 -24.18 14.73
C LYS A 133 -18.00 -23.42 16.01
N VAL A 134 -17.68 -22.14 16.08
CA VAL A 134 -17.90 -21.29 17.26
C VAL A 134 -19.17 -20.47 17.04
N LYS A 135 -19.84 -20.13 18.14
CA LYS A 135 -20.96 -19.18 18.13
C LYS A 135 -20.49 -17.87 18.79
N PRO A 136 -19.82 -17.00 18.06
CA PRO A 136 -19.38 -15.73 18.61
C PRO A 136 -20.58 -14.83 18.92
N ARG A 137 -20.40 -13.89 19.85
CA ARG A 137 -21.43 -12.90 20.15
C ARG A 137 -21.63 -11.93 18.98
N ASN A 138 -20.53 -11.46 18.41
CA ASN A 138 -20.49 -10.55 17.29
C ASN A 138 -20.29 -11.33 15.98
N LYS A 139 -20.85 -10.86 14.88
CA LYS A 139 -20.50 -11.37 13.56
C LYS A 139 -19.01 -11.13 13.32
N VAL A 140 -18.28 -12.13 12.84
CA VAL A 140 -16.89 -11.95 12.42
C VAL A 140 -16.84 -12.06 10.90
N ARG A 141 -16.34 -11.02 10.25
CA ARG A 141 -16.15 -10.93 8.81
C ARG A 141 -14.66 -10.98 8.51
N PHE A 142 -14.23 -11.98 7.76
CA PHE A 142 -12.86 -12.15 7.29
C PHE A 142 -12.75 -11.57 5.89
N ALA A 143 -11.69 -10.84 5.64
CA ALA A 143 -11.40 -10.24 4.36
C ALA A 143 -9.95 -10.53 3.92
N TRP A 144 -9.79 -11.08 2.73
CA TRP A 144 -8.50 -11.20 2.06
C TRP A 144 -8.49 -10.19 0.93
N TRP A 145 -7.70 -9.14 1.11
CA TRP A 145 -7.66 -8.02 0.20
C TRP A 145 -6.79 -8.29 -1.00
N GLY A 146 -7.20 -7.88 -2.16
CA GLY A 146 -6.39 -7.89 -3.37
C GLY A 146 -5.81 -6.53 -3.69
N ALA A 147 -4.63 -6.51 -4.32
CA ALA A 147 -3.94 -5.31 -4.77
C ALA A 147 -3.66 -4.29 -3.64
N GLU A 148 -3.24 -4.78 -2.48
CA GLU A 148 -2.79 -3.96 -1.35
C GLU A 148 -1.52 -3.21 -1.75
N GLU A 149 -0.54 -3.92 -2.29
CA GLU A 149 0.77 -3.44 -2.72
C GLU A 149 0.69 -2.41 -3.88
N SER A 150 -0.47 -2.31 -4.48
CA SER A 150 -0.77 -1.29 -5.50
C SER A 150 -1.41 -0.02 -4.92
N GLY A 151 -1.42 0.12 -3.59
CA GLY A 151 -1.96 1.25 -2.85
C GLY A 151 -3.35 0.99 -2.28
N LEU A 152 -3.52 -0.08 -1.51
CA LEU A 152 -4.74 -0.43 -0.76
C LEU A 152 -6.01 -0.56 -1.63
N VAL A 153 -5.84 -0.93 -2.91
CA VAL A 153 -6.92 -0.85 -3.91
C VAL A 153 -8.14 -1.68 -3.50
N GLY A 154 -7.92 -2.91 -3.03
CA GLY A 154 -9.01 -3.82 -2.69
C GLY A 154 -9.79 -3.39 -1.45
N SER A 155 -9.12 -2.99 -0.39
CA SER A 155 -9.76 -2.55 0.86
C SER A 155 -10.47 -1.21 0.67
N THR A 156 -9.86 -0.25 -0.01
CA THR A 156 -10.48 1.03 -0.36
C THR A 156 -11.74 0.82 -1.20
N PHE A 157 -11.65 0.00 -2.26
CA PHE A 157 -12.82 -0.33 -3.07
C PHE A 157 -13.96 -0.92 -2.23
N TYR A 158 -13.64 -1.81 -1.28
CA TYR A 158 -14.65 -2.41 -0.42
C TYR A 158 -15.35 -1.35 0.43
N VAL A 159 -14.60 -0.49 1.12
CA VAL A 159 -15.15 0.53 2.00
C VAL A 159 -15.96 1.57 1.22
N ASP A 160 -15.44 2.05 0.09
CA ASP A 160 -16.10 3.06 -0.75
C ASP A 160 -17.43 2.57 -1.37
N ASN A 161 -17.63 1.25 -1.46
CA ASN A 161 -18.85 0.66 -1.97
C ASN A 161 -19.81 0.15 -0.88
N LEU A 162 -19.48 0.32 0.39
CA LEU A 162 -20.43 0.08 1.48
C LEU A 162 -21.47 1.20 1.56
N SER A 163 -22.69 0.84 1.91
CA SER A 163 -23.66 1.84 2.36
C SER A 163 -23.26 2.35 3.76
N GLU A 164 -23.70 3.54 4.11
CA GLU A 164 -23.49 4.08 5.47
C GLU A 164 -24.07 3.13 6.54
N GLU A 165 -25.21 2.47 6.26
CA GLU A 165 -25.78 1.47 7.15
C GLU A 165 -24.83 0.28 7.36
N GLU A 166 -24.22 -0.25 6.31
CA GLU A 166 -23.28 -1.38 6.41
C GLU A 166 -21.96 -0.95 7.07
N LEU A 167 -21.48 0.25 6.78
CA LEU A 167 -20.28 0.78 7.42
C LEU A 167 -20.47 0.92 8.93
N ASN A 168 -21.61 1.43 9.37
CA ASN A 168 -21.95 1.62 10.78
C ASN A 168 -22.11 0.29 11.56
N LYS A 169 -22.25 -0.85 10.87
CA LYS A 169 -22.25 -2.18 11.52
C LYS A 169 -20.85 -2.67 11.86
N ILE A 170 -19.81 -2.11 11.24
CA ILE A 170 -18.42 -2.49 11.49
C ILE A 170 -17.92 -1.75 12.73
N THR A 171 -17.79 -2.49 13.84
CA THR A 171 -17.40 -1.91 15.14
C THR A 171 -15.89 -1.86 15.33
N LEU A 172 -15.17 -2.81 14.70
CA LEU A 172 -13.73 -2.96 14.85
C LEU A 172 -13.16 -3.60 13.59
N TYR A 173 -12.01 -3.11 13.15
CA TYR A 173 -11.18 -3.74 12.13
C TYR A 173 -9.83 -4.16 12.73
N LEU A 174 -9.44 -5.39 12.51
CA LEU A 174 -8.16 -5.97 12.90
C LEU A 174 -7.39 -6.36 11.63
N ASN A 175 -6.27 -5.70 11.38
CA ASN A 175 -5.40 -6.02 10.25
C ASN A 175 -4.24 -6.91 10.69
N PHE A 176 -3.95 -7.93 9.89
CA PHE A 176 -2.87 -8.88 10.13
C PHE A 176 -1.92 -8.88 8.95
N ASP A 177 -0.78 -8.22 9.12
CA ASP A 177 0.23 -8.08 8.12
C ASP A 177 1.61 -8.35 8.69
N MET A 178 2.41 -9.17 7.97
CA MET A 178 3.76 -9.56 8.34
C MET A 178 3.90 -10.11 9.77
N ILE A 179 2.90 -10.82 10.27
CA ILE A 179 2.82 -11.26 11.67
C ILE A 179 3.83 -12.35 12.04
N GLY A 180 4.51 -12.96 11.07
CA GLY A 180 5.55 -13.96 11.27
C GLY A 180 6.98 -13.38 11.24
N TYR A 181 7.16 -12.07 11.21
CA TYR A 181 8.47 -11.46 11.06
C TYR A 181 9.26 -11.46 12.40
N PRO A 182 10.51 -11.94 12.41
CA PRO A 182 11.27 -12.10 13.66
C PRO A 182 11.74 -10.78 14.29
N ASN A 183 11.87 -9.72 13.48
CA ASN A 183 12.33 -8.40 13.92
C ASN A 183 11.13 -7.43 14.06
N TYR A 184 10.15 -7.85 14.85
CA TYR A 184 8.96 -7.04 15.09
C TYR A 184 9.24 -5.88 16.06
N VAL A 185 8.42 -4.83 15.97
CA VAL A 185 8.37 -3.72 16.91
C VAL A 185 6.92 -3.39 17.22
N PHE A 186 6.69 -2.79 18.38
CA PHE A 186 5.37 -2.29 18.73
C PHE A 186 5.30 -0.82 18.36
N PHE A 187 4.36 -0.49 17.46
CA PHE A 187 4.06 0.89 17.08
C PHE A 187 2.65 1.28 17.52
N ILE A 188 2.50 2.57 17.82
CA ILE A 188 1.21 3.26 17.79
C ILE A 188 1.37 4.32 16.70
N TYR A 189 0.60 4.21 15.61
CA TYR A 189 0.76 5.08 14.44
C TYR A 189 0.28 6.50 14.69
N ASP A 190 -0.83 6.65 15.39
CA ASP A 190 -1.42 7.95 15.73
C ASP A 190 -1.96 7.92 17.17
N GLY A 191 -1.07 7.74 18.15
CA GLY A 191 -1.42 7.60 19.56
C GLY A 191 -1.93 8.90 20.22
N ASP A 192 -1.80 10.03 19.56
CA ASP A 192 -2.25 11.35 20.00
C ASP A 192 -3.35 11.96 19.12
N ASP A 193 -3.85 11.20 18.14
CA ASP A 193 -4.89 11.61 17.19
C ASP A 193 -4.54 12.93 16.47
N SER A 194 -3.24 13.11 16.19
CA SER A 194 -2.73 14.37 15.64
C SER A 194 -3.07 14.57 14.16
N ASP A 195 -3.39 13.49 13.45
CA ASP A 195 -3.84 13.55 12.06
C ASP A 195 -5.36 13.77 11.94
N GLY A 196 -6.10 13.60 13.04
CA GLY A 196 -7.56 13.80 13.09
C GLY A 196 -8.35 12.78 12.26
N VAL A 197 -7.74 11.63 11.94
CA VAL A 197 -8.36 10.49 11.26
C VAL A 197 -8.38 9.33 12.23
N GLY A 198 -9.36 9.31 13.11
CA GLY A 198 -9.56 8.29 14.12
C GLY A 198 -10.32 7.04 13.64
#